data_650431b5d79aa304cd79201cb7c871d1
#
_entry.id   650431b5d79aa304cd79201cb7c871d1
#
_cell.length_a   1.000
_cell.length_b   1.000
_cell.length_c   1.000
_cell.angle_alpha   90.00
_cell.angle_beta   90.00
_cell.angle_gamma   90.00
#
_symmetry.space_group_name_H-M   'P 1'
#
loop_
_entity.id
_entity.type
_entity.pdbx_description
1 polymer ?
#
loop_
_entity_poly.entity_id
_entity_poly.type
_entity_poly.pdbx_seq_one_letter_code
_entity_poly.pdbx_strand_id
1 'polypeptide(L)'
;TLTEIWNNENTKKLRLDLLNGREHSGCTICNNRLHLNDAYKNMFNEKFLEMEEVQQVLANTNPDGSLNEHKLYYLDPRWNNLCNFKCRSCSPHYSSSWIEDHKKLYDGKGTHYEFTFSGKTEDDLLEQMLPHLSTAKMIYFAGGEPMMQRDHYEVLKRLIEIGNTEVQLRYNTNFSQLKLKG
;
A
#
# COMPACT_ATOMS: atom_id res chain seq x y z
N THR A 1 -4.32 12.43 -6.40
CA THR A 1 -3.04 11.84 -6.81
C THR A 1 -2.09 11.69 -5.61
N LEU A 2 -1.08 10.82 -5.70
CA LEU A 2 -0.04 10.67 -4.67
C LEU A 2 0.69 12.00 -4.43
N THR A 3 0.97 12.75 -5.48
CA THR A 3 1.62 14.05 -5.41
C THR A 3 0.79 15.07 -4.62
N GLU A 4 -0.52 15.13 -4.83
CA GLU A 4 -1.42 16.03 -4.09
C GLU A 4 -1.49 15.67 -2.61
N ILE A 5 -1.50 14.38 -2.29
CA ILE A 5 -1.56 13.91 -0.90
C ILE A 5 -0.24 14.22 -0.17
N TRP A 6 0.90 14.18 -0.86
CA TRP A 6 2.23 14.24 -0.26
C TRP A 6 2.47 15.47 0.62
N ASN A 7 2.03 16.64 0.17
CA ASN A 7 2.18 17.91 0.87
C ASN A 7 0.84 18.61 1.18
N ASN A 8 -0.28 17.87 1.26
CA ASN A 8 -1.52 18.48 1.73
C ASN A 8 -1.44 18.80 3.24
N GLU A 9 -2.34 19.62 3.73
CA GLU A 9 -2.34 20.10 5.11
C GLU A 9 -2.40 18.96 6.14
N ASN A 10 -3.18 17.92 5.88
CA ASN A 10 -3.29 16.77 6.79
C ASN A 10 -1.98 15.99 6.87
N THR A 11 -1.31 15.77 5.73
CA THR A 11 -0.04 15.03 5.69
C THR A 11 1.10 15.83 6.28
N LYS A 12 1.15 17.14 6.06
CA LYS A 12 2.11 18.05 6.71
C LYS A 12 1.93 18.04 8.23
N LYS A 13 0.69 18.17 8.70
CA LYS A 13 0.37 18.09 10.13
C LYS A 13 0.77 16.75 10.72
N LEU A 14 0.45 15.63 10.05
CA LEU A 14 0.85 14.30 10.50
C LEU A 14 2.37 14.19 10.67
N ARG A 15 3.15 14.64 9.69
CA ARG A 15 4.62 14.64 9.78
C ARG A 15 5.12 15.44 10.97
N LEU A 16 4.63 16.67 11.14
CA LEU A 16 5.03 17.53 12.26
C LEU A 16 4.66 16.91 13.62
N ASP A 17 3.49 16.29 13.74
CA ASP A 17 3.10 15.63 14.97
C ASP A 17 4.03 14.45 15.27
N LEU A 18 4.34 13.61 14.29
CA LEU A 18 5.26 12.48 14.46
C LEU A 18 6.69 12.92 14.78
N LEU A 19 7.23 13.91 14.06
CA LEU A 19 8.58 14.45 14.30
C LEU A 19 8.74 15.05 15.69
N ASN A 20 7.69 15.66 16.24
CA ASN A 20 7.70 16.26 17.57
C ASN A 20 7.23 15.29 18.67
N GLY A 21 7.07 14.01 18.38
CA GLY A 21 6.61 13.01 19.35
C GLY A 21 5.17 13.22 19.83
N ARG A 22 4.37 13.99 19.11
CA ARG A 22 2.97 14.23 19.44
C ARG A 22 2.06 13.15 18.88
N GLU A 23 1.00 12.85 19.59
CA GLU A 23 -0.03 11.95 19.08
C GLU A 23 -0.87 12.65 18.00
N HIS A 24 -1.08 11.95 16.89
CA HIS A 24 -1.98 12.38 15.84
C HIS A 24 -3.30 11.58 15.92
N SER A 25 -4.45 12.23 15.73
CA SER A 25 -5.77 11.60 15.85
C SER A 25 -5.96 10.39 14.94
N GLY A 26 -5.36 10.40 13.75
CA GLY A 26 -5.37 9.27 12.83
C GLY A 26 -4.52 8.07 13.28
N CYS A 27 -3.69 8.22 14.31
CA CYS A 27 -2.77 7.18 14.79
C CYS A 27 -3.23 6.49 16.08
N THR A 28 -4.42 6.78 16.59
CA THR A 28 -4.93 6.27 17.89
C THR A 28 -4.86 4.75 17.98
N ILE A 29 -5.28 4.02 16.95
CA ILE A 29 -5.24 2.56 16.94
C ILE A 29 -3.80 2.05 16.99
N CYS A 30 -2.89 2.66 16.24
CA CYS A 30 -1.47 2.29 16.23
C CYS A 30 -0.83 2.60 17.58
N ASN A 31 -1.09 3.79 18.15
CA ASN A 31 -0.54 4.20 19.45
C ASN A 31 -0.97 3.26 20.57
N ASN A 32 -2.23 2.83 20.60
CA ASN A 32 -2.74 1.88 21.59
C ASN A 32 -2.12 0.47 21.48
N ARG A 33 -1.42 0.17 20.38
CA ARG A 33 -0.77 -1.13 20.13
C ARG A 33 0.76 -1.08 20.15
N LEU A 34 1.38 0.07 20.47
CA LEU A 34 2.83 0.21 20.46
C LEU A 34 3.57 -0.71 21.45
N HIS A 35 2.88 -1.19 22.47
CA HIS A 35 3.41 -2.15 23.44
C HIS A 35 3.49 -3.60 22.86
N LEU A 36 2.89 -3.85 21.71
CA LEU A 36 2.92 -5.15 21.05
C LEU A 36 4.16 -5.21 20.14
N ASN A 37 4.90 -6.32 20.19
CA ASN A 37 6.10 -6.50 19.39
C ASN A 37 5.83 -6.50 17.88
N ASP A 38 4.61 -6.82 17.46
CA ASP A 38 4.17 -6.87 16.07
C ASP A 38 3.50 -5.57 15.58
N ALA A 39 3.55 -4.49 16.37
CA ALA A 39 3.02 -3.21 15.94
C ALA A 39 3.74 -2.72 14.67
N TYR A 40 2.98 -2.40 13.64
CA TYR A 40 3.53 -1.96 12.35
C TYR A 40 4.53 -0.80 12.49
N LYS A 41 4.27 0.16 13.38
CA LYS A 41 5.20 1.27 13.63
C LYS A 41 6.57 0.78 14.07
N ASN A 42 6.63 -0.19 14.98
CA ASN A 42 7.89 -0.73 15.46
C ASN A 42 8.64 -1.45 14.34
N MET A 43 7.94 -2.30 13.59
CA MET A 43 8.52 -3.00 12.45
C MET A 43 9.09 -2.04 11.39
N PHE A 44 8.40 -0.95 11.08
CA PHE A 44 8.89 0.03 10.11
C PHE A 44 10.02 0.88 10.67
N ASN A 45 9.99 1.26 11.95
CA ASN A 45 11.08 1.97 12.60
C ASN A 45 12.37 1.14 12.57
N GLU A 46 12.32 -0.12 12.99
CA GLU A 46 13.47 -1.02 12.95
C GLU A 46 14.05 -1.16 11.54
N LYS A 47 13.19 -1.18 10.53
CA LYS A 47 13.64 -1.40 9.16
C LYS A 47 14.18 -0.15 8.47
N PHE A 48 13.55 1.00 8.68
CA PHE A 48 13.77 2.18 7.84
C PHE A 48 14.41 3.34 8.60
N LEU A 49 14.21 3.46 9.91
CA LEU A 49 14.60 4.68 10.63
C LEU A 49 16.11 4.93 10.61
N GLU A 50 16.93 3.88 10.63
CA GLU A 50 18.40 4.01 10.63
C GLU A 50 18.99 4.19 9.22
N MET A 51 18.18 4.12 8.16
CA MET A 51 18.67 4.34 6.81
C MET A 51 19.07 5.80 6.60
N GLU A 52 20.27 6.04 6.07
CA GLU A 52 20.79 7.39 5.84
C GLU A 52 19.82 8.25 5.01
N GLU A 53 19.24 7.67 3.95
CA GLU A 53 18.28 8.36 3.09
C GLU A 53 17.03 8.80 3.86
N VAL A 54 16.56 8.01 4.84
CA VAL A 54 15.41 8.35 5.68
C VAL A 54 15.79 9.44 6.68
N GLN A 55 16.97 9.36 7.29
CA GLN A 55 17.47 10.43 8.18
C GLN A 55 17.62 11.75 7.43
N GLN A 56 18.08 11.73 6.18
CA GLN A 56 18.14 12.93 5.34
C GLN A 56 16.74 13.52 5.07
N VAL A 57 15.72 12.69 4.82
CA VAL A 57 14.34 13.15 4.64
C VAL A 57 13.82 13.80 5.93
N LEU A 58 14.08 13.19 7.09
CA LEU A 58 13.68 13.77 8.38
C LEU A 58 14.36 15.13 8.62
N ALA A 59 15.66 15.22 8.36
CA ALA A 59 16.43 16.47 8.53
C ALA A 59 15.99 17.58 7.55
N ASN A 60 15.55 17.21 6.35
CA ASN A 60 15.14 18.13 5.29
C ASN A 60 13.64 18.45 5.30
N THR A 61 12.91 18.02 6.31
CA THR A 61 11.50 18.41 6.47
C THR A 61 11.39 19.91 6.80
N ASN A 62 10.65 20.63 5.99
CA ASN A 62 10.45 22.07 6.18
C ASN A 62 9.69 22.37 7.50
N PRO A 63 9.82 23.61 8.05
CA PRO A 63 9.13 23.97 9.29
C PRO A 63 7.60 23.84 9.25
N ASP A 64 6.99 23.90 8.08
CA ASP A 64 5.57 23.70 7.86
C ASP A 64 5.18 22.21 7.66
N GLY A 65 6.15 21.29 7.73
CA GLY A 65 5.96 19.86 7.51
C GLY A 65 5.97 19.42 6.06
N SER A 66 6.21 20.32 5.11
CA SER A 66 6.36 19.96 3.71
C SER A 66 7.71 19.33 3.41
N LEU A 67 7.77 18.58 2.31
CA LEU A 67 8.98 17.99 1.75
C LEU A 67 9.15 18.44 0.31
N ASN A 68 10.36 18.82 -0.07
CA ASN A 68 10.68 19.26 -1.44
C ASN A 68 10.76 18.08 -2.41
N GLU A 69 11.06 16.91 -1.89
CA GLU A 69 11.17 15.68 -2.69
C GLU A 69 10.07 14.68 -2.32
N HIS A 70 9.51 14.03 -3.32
CA HIS A 70 8.51 12.98 -3.17
C HIS A 70 9.18 11.61 -3.37
N LYS A 71 9.64 11.00 -2.28
CA LYS A 71 10.27 9.68 -2.28
C LYS A 71 9.46 8.71 -1.44
N LEU A 72 9.11 7.56 -2.01
CA LEU A 72 8.44 6.47 -1.32
C LEU A 72 9.40 5.29 -1.20
N TYR A 73 9.68 4.87 0.04
CA TYR A 73 10.55 3.74 0.34
C TYR A 73 9.79 2.44 0.57
N TYR A 74 8.54 2.55 0.98
CA TYR A 74 7.61 1.45 1.16
C TYR A 74 6.36 1.66 0.31
N LEU A 75 5.97 0.62 -0.42
CA LEU A 75 4.78 0.61 -1.25
C LEU A 75 3.91 -0.60 -0.87
N ASP A 76 2.60 -0.37 -0.70
CA ASP A 76 1.59 -1.40 -0.44
C ASP A 76 0.44 -1.24 -1.45
N PRO A 77 0.65 -1.62 -2.72
CA PRO A 77 -0.37 -1.46 -3.74
C PRO A 77 -1.50 -2.46 -3.59
N ARG A 78 -2.72 -1.95 -3.72
CA ARG A 78 -3.97 -2.72 -3.73
C ARG A 78 -4.73 -2.34 -5.00
N TRP A 79 -4.36 -2.93 -6.15
CA TRP A 79 -4.92 -2.50 -7.44
C TRP A 79 -6.41 -2.73 -7.56
N ASN A 80 -6.85 -3.95 -7.22
CA ASN A 80 -8.26 -4.33 -7.31
C ASN A 80 -8.57 -5.51 -6.38
N ASN A 81 -9.84 -5.93 -6.36
CA ASN A 81 -10.30 -7.06 -5.55
C ASN A 81 -10.40 -8.38 -6.35
N LEU A 82 -9.72 -8.50 -7.51
CA LEU A 82 -9.70 -9.74 -8.28
C LEU A 82 -9.05 -10.86 -7.49
N CYS A 83 -9.80 -11.92 -7.22
CA CYS A 83 -9.32 -13.12 -6.54
C CYS A 83 -10.15 -14.31 -6.96
N ASN A 84 -9.54 -15.49 -7.04
CA ASN A 84 -10.19 -16.74 -7.40
C ASN A 84 -10.57 -17.60 -6.20
N PHE A 85 -10.29 -17.17 -4.95
CA PHE A 85 -10.62 -17.89 -3.72
C PHE A 85 -11.70 -17.18 -2.92
N LYS A 86 -12.48 -17.99 -2.18
CA LYS A 86 -13.49 -17.59 -1.20
C LYS A 86 -13.04 -17.96 0.21
N CYS A 87 -11.94 -17.37 0.69
CA CYS A 87 -11.44 -17.64 2.04
C CYS A 87 -12.43 -17.16 3.10
N ARG A 88 -12.64 -17.96 4.15
CA ARG A 88 -13.61 -17.65 5.23
C ARG A 88 -13.31 -16.37 6.00
N SER A 89 -12.03 -15.97 6.06
CA SER A 89 -11.58 -14.73 6.69
C SER A 89 -11.63 -13.52 5.76
N CYS A 90 -12.11 -13.69 4.52
CA CYS A 90 -12.13 -12.65 3.50
C CYS A 90 -13.56 -12.15 3.24
N SER A 91 -13.67 -11.02 2.58
CA SER A 91 -14.93 -10.38 2.20
C SER A 91 -14.94 -9.97 0.73
N PRO A 92 -16.11 -9.60 0.17
CA PRO A 92 -16.19 -9.08 -1.21
C PRO A 92 -15.31 -7.87 -1.49
N HIS A 93 -14.92 -7.09 -0.49
CA HIS A 93 -13.95 -5.99 -0.66
C HIS A 93 -12.58 -6.46 -1.14
N TYR A 94 -12.17 -7.66 -0.71
CA TYR A 94 -10.84 -8.20 -0.99
C TYR A 94 -10.87 -9.40 -1.92
N SER A 95 -12.05 -9.94 -2.24
CA SER A 95 -12.20 -11.04 -3.18
C SER A 95 -13.49 -10.92 -3.98
N SER A 96 -13.33 -10.68 -5.29
CA SER A 96 -14.44 -10.61 -6.24
C SER A 96 -15.24 -11.92 -6.31
N SER A 97 -14.64 -13.07 -5.99
CA SER A 97 -15.33 -14.36 -5.96
C SER A 97 -16.46 -14.42 -4.92
N TRP A 98 -16.41 -13.60 -3.85
CA TRP A 98 -17.46 -13.52 -2.84
C TRP A 98 -18.69 -12.71 -3.27
N ILE A 99 -18.59 -11.90 -4.32
CA ILE A 99 -19.63 -10.91 -4.70
C ILE A 99 -20.99 -11.58 -4.92
N GLU A 100 -21.03 -12.64 -5.72
CA GLU A 100 -22.29 -13.33 -6.04
C GLU A 100 -22.90 -14.07 -4.83
N ASP A 101 -22.08 -14.69 -4.00
CA ASP A 101 -22.58 -15.35 -2.78
C ASP A 101 -23.11 -14.32 -1.79
N HIS A 102 -22.43 -13.20 -1.66
CA HIS A 102 -22.89 -12.11 -0.79
C HIS A 102 -24.22 -11.51 -1.26
N LYS A 103 -24.40 -11.30 -2.55
CA LYS A 103 -25.69 -10.85 -3.12
C LYS A 103 -26.81 -11.82 -2.77
N LYS A 104 -26.56 -13.13 -2.89
CA LYS A 104 -27.56 -14.18 -2.54
C LYS A 104 -27.88 -14.23 -1.06
N LEU A 105 -26.86 -14.11 -0.17
CA LEU A 105 -27.05 -14.17 1.27
C LEU A 105 -27.91 -13.04 1.82
N TYR A 106 -27.86 -11.88 1.21
CA TYR A 106 -28.55 -10.67 1.69
C TYR A 106 -29.71 -10.25 0.80
N ASP A 107 -30.21 -11.10 -0.10
CA ASP A 107 -31.33 -10.83 -1.02
C ASP A 107 -31.21 -9.47 -1.75
N GLY A 108 -30.00 -9.09 -2.10
CA GLY A 108 -29.71 -7.79 -2.70
C GLY A 108 -29.88 -6.60 -1.75
N LYS A 109 -30.13 -6.83 -0.46
CA LYS A 109 -30.21 -5.79 0.57
C LYS A 109 -28.84 -5.54 1.20
N GLY A 110 -28.54 -4.28 1.50
CA GLY A 110 -27.28 -3.90 2.15
C GLY A 110 -26.26 -3.32 1.19
N THR A 111 -24.99 -3.42 1.54
CA THR A 111 -23.88 -2.86 0.74
C THR A 111 -23.71 -3.65 -0.55
N HIS A 112 -23.87 -2.99 -1.68
CA HIS A 112 -23.58 -3.58 -2.98
C HIS A 112 -22.07 -3.65 -3.17
N TYR A 113 -21.56 -4.86 -3.26
CA TYR A 113 -20.17 -5.08 -3.60
C TYR A 113 -20.03 -5.32 -5.09
N GLU A 114 -19.01 -4.71 -5.65
CA GLU A 114 -18.69 -4.77 -7.06
C GLU A 114 -17.21 -5.12 -7.25
N PHE A 115 -16.84 -5.43 -8.48
CA PHE A 115 -15.43 -5.38 -8.85
C PHE A 115 -14.95 -3.95 -8.72
N THR A 116 -13.88 -3.75 -7.95
CA THR A 116 -13.33 -2.43 -7.65
C THR A 116 -11.85 -2.39 -8.00
N PHE A 117 -11.39 -1.22 -8.42
CA PHE A 117 -9.98 -0.92 -8.60
C PHE A 117 -9.63 0.37 -7.86
N SER A 118 -8.37 0.52 -7.52
CA SER A 118 -7.84 1.70 -6.83
C SER A 118 -7.51 2.79 -7.85
N GLY A 119 -8.06 3.99 -7.64
CA GLY A 119 -7.86 5.11 -8.54
C GLY A 119 -9.08 5.46 -9.39
N LYS A 120 -8.91 6.38 -10.32
CA LYS A 120 -9.97 6.85 -11.23
C LYS A 120 -10.16 5.91 -12.43
N THR A 121 -9.10 5.27 -12.85
CA THR A 121 -9.06 4.26 -13.91
C THR A 121 -8.32 3.03 -13.39
N GLU A 122 -8.40 1.93 -14.14
CA GLU A 122 -7.71 0.69 -13.77
C GLU A 122 -6.18 0.87 -13.69
N ASP A 123 -5.60 1.70 -14.56
CA ASP A 123 -4.16 1.94 -14.63
C ASP A 123 -3.67 3.09 -13.71
N ASP A 124 -4.57 3.89 -13.15
CA ASP A 124 -4.23 5.12 -12.42
C ASP A 124 -3.24 4.90 -11.27
N LEU A 125 -3.43 3.86 -10.47
CA LEU A 125 -2.51 3.55 -9.36
C LEU A 125 -1.14 3.11 -9.87
N LEU A 126 -1.09 2.29 -10.91
CA LEU A 126 0.17 1.85 -11.51
C LEU A 126 0.96 3.04 -12.05
N GLU A 127 0.33 3.91 -12.83
CA GLU A 127 0.96 5.10 -13.39
C GLU A 127 1.54 6.02 -12.31
N GLN A 128 0.80 6.23 -11.22
CA GLN A 128 1.25 7.04 -10.10
C GLN A 128 2.40 6.39 -9.30
N MET A 129 2.48 5.07 -9.29
CA MET A 129 3.47 4.31 -8.53
C MET A 129 4.81 4.16 -9.27
N LEU A 130 4.77 4.03 -10.60
CA LEU A 130 5.96 3.76 -11.43
C LEU A 130 7.14 4.72 -11.17
N PRO A 131 6.94 6.04 -11.01
CA PRO A 131 8.04 6.97 -10.72
C PRO A 131 8.77 6.70 -9.41
N HIS A 132 8.09 6.06 -8.44
CA HIS A 132 8.64 5.80 -7.11
C HIS A 132 9.39 4.47 -7.00
N LEU A 133 9.34 3.62 -8.02
CA LEU A 133 9.99 2.32 -7.99
C LEU A 133 11.53 2.43 -7.87
N SER A 134 12.12 3.51 -8.34
CA SER A 134 13.57 3.74 -8.24
C SER A 134 14.04 3.96 -6.80
N THR A 135 13.18 4.47 -5.92
CA THR A 135 13.48 4.71 -4.50
C THR A 135 12.92 3.65 -3.58
N ALA A 136 12.05 2.77 -4.07
CA ALA A 136 11.42 1.73 -3.27
C ALA A 136 12.46 0.76 -2.67
N LYS A 137 12.35 0.52 -1.37
CA LYS A 137 13.16 -0.46 -0.62
C LYS A 137 12.36 -1.69 -0.25
N MET A 138 11.04 -1.57 -0.18
CA MET A 138 10.12 -2.68 0.05
C MET A 138 8.81 -2.45 -0.69
N ILE A 139 8.30 -3.50 -1.32
CA ILE A 139 6.96 -3.53 -1.91
C ILE A 139 6.22 -4.73 -1.34
N TYR A 140 5.02 -4.48 -0.81
CA TYR A 140 4.15 -5.51 -0.26
C TYR A 140 2.93 -5.70 -1.16
N PHE A 141 2.89 -6.81 -1.86
CA PHE A 141 1.79 -7.16 -2.75
C PHE A 141 0.69 -7.92 -2.00
N ALA A 142 -0.49 -7.32 -1.94
CA ALA A 142 -1.67 -7.93 -1.35
C ALA A 142 -2.95 -7.31 -1.95
N GLY A 143 -4.12 -7.71 -1.43
CA GLY A 143 -5.41 -7.28 -1.96
C GLY A 143 -5.80 -8.06 -3.22
N GLY A 144 -6.98 -8.69 -3.23
CA GLY A 144 -7.29 -9.70 -4.21
C GLY A 144 -6.25 -10.84 -4.21
N GLU A 145 -5.92 -11.34 -5.37
CA GLU A 145 -4.78 -12.24 -5.57
C GLU A 145 -3.74 -11.53 -6.45
N PRO A 146 -2.59 -11.11 -5.89
CA PRO A 146 -1.61 -10.31 -6.63
C PRO A 146 -1.10 -10.98 -7.90
N MET A 147 -0.89 -12.29 -7.87
CA MET A 147 -0.35 -13.03 -9.01
C MET A 147 -1.33 -13.22 -10.16
N MET A 148 -2.60 -12.81 -9.99
CA MET A 148 -3.58 -12.75 -11.07
C MET A 148 -3.62 -11.38 -11.76
N GLN A 149 -2.91 -10.38 -11.24
CA GLN A 149 -3.02 -8.99 -11.68
C GLN A 149 -1.89 -8.62 -12.62
N ARG A 150 -2.23 -8.02 -13.75
CA ARG A 150 -1.26 -7.52 -14.73
C ARG A 150 -0.27 -6.55 -14.10
N ASP A 151 -0.76 -5.64 -13.29
CA ASP A 151 0.02 -4.55 -12.68
C ASP A 151 1.16 -5.06 -11.80
N HIS A 152 0.96 -6.19 -11.12
CA HIS A 152 2.02 -6.88 -10.40
C HIS A 152 3.22 -7.20 -11.31
N TYR A 153 2.96 -7.77 -12.48
CA TYR A 153 4.02 -8.14 -13.44
C TYR A 153 4.66 -6.92 -14.09
N GLU A 154 3.89 -5.87 -14.37
CA GLU A 154 4.44 -4.61 -14.90
C GLU A 154 5.38 -3.95 -13.88
N VAL A 155 5.05 -3.96 -12.58
CA VAL A 155 5.96 -3.50 -11.53
C VAL A 155 7.25 -4.31 -11.51
N LEU A 156 7.18 -5.65 -11.54
CA LEU A 156 8.37 -6.50 -11.56
C LEU A 156 9.25 -6.22 -12.79
N LYS A 157 8.65 -6.12 -13.95
CA LYS A 157 9.33 -5.78 -15.21
C LYS A 157 10.03 -4.44 -15.08
N ARG A 158 9.32 -3.42 -14.57
CA ARG A 158 9.89 -2.09 -14.41
C ARG A 158 11.04 -2.05 -13.42
N LEU A 159 10.97 -2.78 -12.31
CA LEU A 159 12.07 -2.90 -11.35
C LEU A 159 13.34 -3.46 -12.00
N ILE A 160 13.21 -4.47 -12.85
CA ILE A 160 14.32 -5.06 -13.61
C ILE A 160 14.88 -4.03 -14.60
N GLU A 161 14.02 -3.35 -15.37
CA GLU A 161 14.44 -2.35 -16.36
C GLU A 161 15.23 -1.18 -15.76
N ILE A 162 14.85 -0.72 -14.57
CA ILE A 162 15.54 0.39 -13.88
C ILE A 162 16.70 -0.09 -12.99
N GLY A 163 16.96 -1.39 -12.91
CA GLY A 163 18.04 -1.97 -12.12
C GLY A 163 17.80 -1.96 -10.61
N ASN A 164 16.58 -1.72 -10.11
CA ASN A 164 16.26 -1.82 -8.68
C ASN A 164 15.92 -3.28 -8.30
N THR A 165 16.95 -4.14 -8.28
CA THR A 165 16.81 -5.58 -8.00
C THR A 165 16.99 -5.92 -6.52
N GLU A 166 17.42 -4.95 -5.69
CA GLU A 166 17.62 -5.14 -4.24
C GLU A 166 16.35 -4.83 -3.43
N VAL A 167 15.26 -4.41 -4.08
CA VAL A 167 13.99 -4.13 -3.41
C VAL A 167 13.43 -5.41 -2.79
N GLN A 168 13.06 -5.34 -1.51
CA GLN A 168 12.41 -6.47 -0.84
C GLN A 168 10.96 -6.61 -1.29
N LEU A 169 10.59 -7.77 -1.84
CA LEU A 169 9.22 -8.09 -2.21
C LEU A 169 8.58 -8.96 -1.12
N ARG A 170 7.40 -8.55 -0.68
CA ARG A 170 6.57 -9.32 0.27
C ARG A 170 5.21 -9.60 -0.37
N TYR A 171 4.64 -10.74 -0.04
CA TYR A 171 3.39 -11.21 -0.63
C TYR A 171 2.40 -11.73 0.41
N ASN A 172 1.14 -11.34 0.23
CA ASN A 172 0.00 -12.13 0.68
C ASN A 172 -0.66 -12.71 -0.57
N THR A 173 -0.48 -13.99 -0.79
CA THR A 173 -0.99 -14.70 -1.96
C THR A 173 -1.56 -16.06 -1.56
N ASN A 174 -2.58 -16.52 -2.27
CA ASN A 174 -3.10 -17.87 -2.14
C ASN A 174 -2.27 -18.89 -2.96
N PHE A 175 -1.29 -18.41 -3.70
CA PHE A 175 -0.31 -19.17 -4.47
C PHE A 175 -0.90 -20.14 -5.50
N SER A 176 -2.15 -19.91 -5.92
CA SER A 176 -2.84 -20.76 -6.89
C SER A 176 -2.47 -20.48 -8.33
N GLN A 177 -1.84 -19.32 -8.59
CA GLN A 177 -1.46 -18.86 -9.92
C GLN A 177 -0.02 -18.39 -9.90
N LEU A 178 0.85 -19.03 -10.70
CA LEU A 178 2.27 -18.71 -10.78
C LEU A 178 2.67 -18.03 -12.11
N LYS A 179 1.71 -17.88 -13.02
CA LYS A 179 1.92 -17.23 -14.31
C LYS A 179 0.69 -16.41 -14.66
N LEU A 180 0.90 -15.24 -15.23
CA LEU A 180 -0.18 -14.47 -15.82
C LEU A 180 -0.79 -15.31 -16.96
N LYS A 181 -2.10 -15.50 -16.91
CA LYS A 181 -2.82 -16.08 -18.05
C LYS A 181 -3.05 -14.95 -19.04
N GLY A 182 -2.43 -15.04 -20.20
CA GLY A 182 -2.69 -14.18 -21.34
C GLY A 182 -4.02 -14.47 -21.99
#